data_0c7d4f6c5d7d6df8037a2f00a1e7e827
#
_entry.id   0c7d4f6c5d7d6df8037a2f00a1e7e827
#
_cell.length_a   1.000
_cell.length_b   1.000
_cell.length_c   1.000
_cell.angle_alpha   90.00
_cell.angle_beta   90.00
_cell.angle_gamma   90.00
#
_symmetry.space_group_name_H-M   'P 1'
#
loop_
_entity.id
_entity.type
_entity.pdbx_description
1 polymer ?
#
loop_
_entity_poly.entity_id
_entity_poly.type
_entity_poly.pdbx_seq_one_letter_code
_entity_poly.pdbx_strand_id
1 'polypeptide(L)'
;MVNAITSGDILSAEQIKRHSKVYAGPGAGKTYFLVENVKNIIMTNETVAKSRARKVLCITYTNAAVDEIRRRLEKYVDYVEAYTIHGFIIEHIIKPFQEELINIIKSDFDISVSKKGMISSQIEGLGILHGIDKEEIYNFIKSTNPGQFDSDAFNYSKKIMGEVEVDNDLFLKSKIAGEELIHKIKASSKIKEDHVIPLKQYVWSVVRKLTHNEILYFGYRILENNPTALYALRVKFPFIFVDEFQDTNPLQTLLVKLIGQKSTQIMVVGDIAQSIYSFQGAKPSDLND
;
A
#
# COMPACT_ATOMS: atom_id res chain seq x y z
N MET A 1 30.31 -14.08 -7.10
CA MET A 1 29.19 -14.62 -7.91
C MET A 1 27.99 -14.75 -7.00
N VAL A 2 26.91 -14.02 -7.29
CA VAL A 2 25.65 -14.19 -6.58
C VAL A 2 25.02 -15.44 -7.17
N ASN A 3 24.92 -16.53 -6.39
CA ASN A 3 24.22 -17.74 -6.85
C ASN A 3 22.74 -17.38 -7.05
N ALA A 4 22.21 -17.69 -8.22
CA ALA A 4 20.80 -17.53 -8.51
C ALA A 4 20.00 -18.39 -7.52
N ILE A 5 19.00 -17.79 -6.87
CA ILE A 5 18.06 -18.48 -5.99
C ILE A 5 16.88 -18.96 -6.84
N THR A 6 16.55 -20.24 -6.74
CA THR A 6 15.40 -20.82 -7.43
C THR A 6 14.23 -21.04 -6.48
N SER A 7 13.03 -21.22 -7.01
CA SER A 7 11.82 -21.43 -6.20
C SER A 7 11.78 -22.75 -5.41
N GLY A 8 12.74 -23.65 -5.63
CA GLY A 8 12.92 -24.89 -4.86
C GLY A 8 13.91 -24.77 -3.70
N ASP A 9 14.62 -23.66 -3.59
CA ASP A 9 15.70 -23.53 -2.61
C ASP A 9 15.18 -23.11 -1.22
N ILE A 10 15.81 -23.65 -0.18
CA ILE A 10 15.70 -23.13 1.19
C ILE A 10 16.88 -22.18 1.43
N LEU A 11 16.58 -20.95 1.78
CA LEU A 11 17.57 -19.91 2.01
C LEU A 11 18.52 -20.28 3.15
N SER A 12 19.80 -20.18 2.90
CA SER A 12 20.81 -20.35 3.94
C SER A 12 20.81 -19.19 4.95
N ALA A 13 21.42 -19.39 6.10
CA ALA A 13 21.54 -18.34 7.12
C ALA A 13 22.21 -17.04 6.60
N GLU A 14 23.12 -17.14 5.62
CA GLU A 14 23.75 -15.99 4.96
C GLU A 14 22.80 -15.30 3.98
N GLN A 15 22.01 -16.06 3.23
CA GLN A 15 21.04 -15.51 2.28
C GLN A 15 19.88 -14.80 3.01
N ILE A 16 19.43 -15.33 4.14
CA ILE A 16 18.38 -14.72 4.97
C ILE A 16 18.80 -13.33 5.49
N LYS A 17 20.09 -13.07 5.67
CA LYS A 17 20.62 -11.76 6.13
C LYS A 17 20.72 -10.71 5.04
N ARG A 18 20.35 -11.00 3.82
CA ARG A 18 20.45 -10.09 2.66
C ARG A 18 19.10 -9.94 1.98
N HIS A 19 18.92 -8.80 1.31
CA HIS A 19 17.80 -8.67 0.38
C HIS A 19 17.96 -9.69 -0.74
N SER A 20 16.87 -10.34 -1.11
CA SER A 20 16.90 -11.40 -2.12
C SER A 20 15.77 -11.23 -3.13
N LYS A 21 16.10 -11.54 -4.40
CA LYS A 21 15.13 -11.57 -5.50
C LYS A 21 15.06 -13.00 -6.02
N VAL A 22 13.87 -13.51 -6.12
CA VAL A 22 13.60 -14.87 -6.61
C VAL A 22 12.73 -14.79 -7.85
N TYR A 23 13.26 -15.32 -8.92
CA TYR A 23 12.56 -15.38 -10.19
C TYR A 23 11.96 -16.76 -10.38
N ALA A 24 10.65 -16.82 -10.55
CA ALA A 24 9.94 -18.07 -10.71
C ALA A 24 8.78 -17.91 -11.70
N GLY A 25 8.76 -18.69 -12.75
CA GLY A 25 7.69 -18.69 -13.74
C GLY A 25 6.34 -19.17 -13.21
N PRO A 26 5.29 -19.16 -14.05
CA PRO A 26 3.99 -19.67 -13.69
C PRO A 26 4.10 -21.13 -13.23
N GLY A 27 3.45 -21.50 -12.13
CA GLY A 27 3.47 -22.87 -11.61
C GLY A 27 4.80 -23.33 -11.01
N ALA A 28 5.86 -22.50 -10.99
CA ALA A 28 7.17 -22.86 -10.48
C ALA A 28 7.26 -22.91 -8.93
N GLY A 29 6.14 -22.85 -8.22
CA GLY A 29 6.13 -23.03 -6.77
C GLY A 29 6.44 -21.75 -5.96
N LYS A 30 6.18 -20.54 -6.48
CA LYS A 30 6.43 -19.26 -5.77
C LYS A 30 5.89 -19.25 -4.33
N THR A 31 4.62 -19.61 -4.16
CA THR A 31 4.00 -19.67 -2.84
C THR A 31 4.62 -20.74 -1.94
N TYR A 32 5.03 -21.88 -2.53
CA TYR A 32 5.75 -22.92 -1.79
C TYR A 32 7.09 -22.40 -1.29
N PHE A 33 7.88 -21.77 -2.16
CA PHE A 33 9.15 -21.14 -1.80
C PHE A 33 8.96 -20.16 -0.63
N LEU A 34 7.99 -19.26 -0.75
CA LEU A 34 7.69 -18.27 0.28
C LEU A 34 7.37 -18.95 1.62
N VAL A 35 6.44 -19.87 1.65
CA VAL A 35 6.00 -20.54 2.88
C VAL A 35 7.12 -21.33 3.53
N GLU A 36 7.88 -22.11 2.78
CA GLU A 36 8.96 -22.92 3.32
C GLU A 36 10.13 -22.06 3.86
N ASN A 37 10.43 -20.94 3.20
CA ASN A 37 11.45 -20.02 3.70
C ASN A 37 10.98 -19.21 4.92
N VAL A 38 9.71 -18.87 5.00
CA VAL A 38 9.11 -18.29 6.22
C VAL A 38 9.23 -19.28 7.39
N LYS A 39 8.87 -20.56 7.21
CA LYS A 39 9.05 -21.61 8.22
C LYS A 39 10.52 -21.76 8.63
N ASN A 40 11.43 -21.76 7.66
CA ASN A 40 12.87 -21.83 7.91
C ASN A 40 13.36 -20.65 8.79
N ILE A 41 12.95 -19.43 8.48
CA ILE A 41 13.29 -18.24 9.28
C ILE A 41 12.76 -18.40 10.71
N ILE A 42 11.52 -18.80 10.90
CA ILE A 42 10.92 -18.98 12.23
C ILE A 42 11.70 -20.04 13.04
N MET A 43 12.13 -21.14 12.40
CA MET A 43 12.86 -22.21 13.08
C MET A 43 14.32 -21.85 13.39
N THR A 44 14.97 -21.06 12.55
CA THR A 44 16.43 -20.84 12.63
C THR A 44 16.83 -19.46 13.15
N ASN A 45 15.93 -18.46 13.07
CA ASN A 45 16.22 -17.11 13.50
C ASN A 45 15.68 -16.80 14.90
N GLU A 46 16.59 -16.73 15.87
CA GLU A 46 16.23 -16.47 17.26
C GLU A 46 15.47 -15.15 17.48
N THR A 47 15.72 -14.16 16.64
CA THR A 47 15.07 -12.84 16.74
C THR A 47 13.55 -12.95 16.55
N VAL A 48 13.10 -13.85 15.69
CA VAL A 48 11.68 -14.14 15.46
C VAL A 48 11.20 -15.24 16.41
N ALA A 49 11.94 -16.35 16.49
CA ALA A 49 11.52 -17.54 17.27
C ALA A 49 11.25 -17.25 18.74
N LYS A 50 12.04 -16.37 19.37
CA LYS A 50 11.93 -16.03 20.79
C LYS A 50 11.07 -14.79 21.08
N SER A 51 10.52 -14.14 20.06
CA SER A 51 9.76 -12.89 20.22
C SER A 51 8.28 -13.09 19.93
N ARG A 52 7.43 -12.63 20.85
CA ARG A 52 5.98 -12.53 20.59
C ARG A 52 5.59 -11.31 19.75
N ALA A 53 6.42 -10.26 19.77
CA ALA A 53 6.15 -8.99 19.10
C ALA A 53 6.71 -8.91 17.68
N ARG A 54 7.80 -9.64 17.37
CA ARG A 54 8.40 -9.66 16.05
C ARG A 54 7.78 -10.75 15.21
N LYS A 55 7.43 -10.38 13.99
CA LYS A 55 6.73 -11.24 13.01
C LYS A 55 7.44 -11.22 11.67
N VAL A 56 7.26 -12.27 10.90
CA VAL A 56 7.55 -12.23 9.48
C VAL A 56 6.34 -11.64 8.77
N LEU A 57 6.54 -10.65 7.91
CA LEU A 57 5.48 -10.06 7.11
C LEU A 57 5.47 -10.69 5.72
N CYS A 58 4.29 -11.15 5.29
CA CYS A 58 4.04 -11.59 3.93
C CYS A 58 3.07 -10.61 3.25
N ILE A 59 3.51 -10.00 2.17
CA ILE A 59 2.69 -9.11 1.34
C ILE A 59 2.39 -9.82 0.04
N THR A 60 1.13 -9.84 -0.34
CA THR A 60 0.66 -10.42 -1.60
C THR A 60 -0.37 -9.51 -2.27
N TYR A 61 -0.78 -9.86 -3.49
CA TYR A 61 -1.67 -9.01 -4.29
C TYR A 61 -3.16 -9.22 -3.96
N THR A 62 -3.57 -10.41 -3.56
CA THR A 62 -4.98 -10.76 -3.36
C THR A 62 -5.27 -11.33 -1.98
N ASN A 63 -6.50 -11.16 -1.49
CA ASN A 63 -6.95 -11.77 -0.24
C ASN A 63 -6.93 -13.30 -0.32
N ALA A 64 -7.24 -13.90 -1.48
CA ALA A 64 -7.14 -15.34 -1.67
C ALA A 64 -5.71 -15.87 -1.46
N ALA A 65 -4.70 -15.13 -1.92
CA ALA A 65 -3.30 -15.49 -1.67
C ALA A 65 -2.91 -15.30 -0.20
N VAL A 66 -3.45 -14.27 0.48
CA VAL A 66 -3.28 -14.12 1.95
C VAL A 66 -3.80 -15.35 2.69
N ASP A 67 -5.02 -15.80 2.37
CA ASP A 67 -5.64 -16.96 3.02
C ASP A 67 -4.88 -18.25 2.72
N GLU A 68 -4.38 -18.42 1.50
CA GLU A 68 -3.56 -19.58 1.11
C GLU A 68 -2.24 -19.62 1.87
N ILE A 69 -1.55 -18.47 2.02
CA ILE A 69 -0.32 -18.39 2.83
C ILE A 69 -0.62 -18.79 4.29
N ARG A 70 -1.67 -18.22 4.89
CA ARG A 70 -2.06 -18.54 6.27
C ARG A 70 -2.38 -20.03 6.44
N ARG A 71 -3.13 -20.60 5.52
CA ARG A 71 -3.48 -22.02 5.53
C ARG A 71 -2.24 -22.93 5.48
N ARG A 72 -1.25 -22.61 4.65
CA ARG A 72 -0.01 -23.39 4.50
C ARG A 72 0.97 -23.23 5.65
N LEU A 73 0.89 -22.13 6.39
CA LEU A 73 1.75 -21.90 7.55
C LEU A 73 1.37 -22.76 8.77
N GLU A 74 0.11 -23.18 8.88
CA GLU A 74 -0.39 -24.08 9.94
C GLU A 74 0.01 -23.58 11.36
N LYS A 75 0.78 -24.37 12.09
CA LYS A 75 1.24 -24.05 13.46
C LYS A 75 2.15 -22.82 13.53
N TYR A 76 2.67 -22.33 12.42
CA TYR A 76 3.54 -21.15 12.37
C TYR A 76 2.79 -19.83 12.17
N VAL A 77 1.46 -19.87 12.02
CA VAL A 77 0.65 -18.68 11.73
C VAL A 77 0.82 -17.56 12.77
N ASP A 78 1.08 -17.92 14.04
CA ASP A 78 1.27 -16.93 15.11
C ASP A 78 2.56 -16.10 14.97
N TYR A 79 3.51 -16.55 14.17
CA TYR A 79 4.77 -15.85 13.90
C TYR A 79 4.73 -14.99 12.65
N VAL A 80 3.60 -14.98 11.94
CA VAL A 80 3.47 -14.35 10.62
C VAL A 80 2.28 -13.42 10.58
N GLU A 81 2.45 -12.30 9.91
CA GLU A 81 1.34 -11.45 9.49
C GLU A 81 1.31 -11.44 7.97
N ALA A 82 0.17 -11.80 7.38
CA ALA A 82 -0.03 -11.83 5.94
C ALA A 82 -1.14 -10.86 5.54
N TYR A 83 -0.84 -9.98 4.58
CA TYR A 83 -1.73 -8.92 4.12
C TYR A 83 -1.60 -8.69 2.62
N THR A 84 -2.61 -8.06 2.03
CA THR A 84 -2.40 -7.29 0.81
C THR A 84 -1.64 -6.01 1.13
N ILE A 85 -0.99 -5.39 0.14
CA ILE A 85 -0.22 -4.16 0.38
C ILE A 85 -1.10 -3.04 0.99
N HIS A 86 -2.33 -2.88 0.50
CA HIS A 86 -3.28 -1.90 1.05
C HIS A 86 -3.71 -2.26 2.47
N GLY A 87 -4.01 -3.54 2.72
CA GLY A 87 -4.35 -4.04 4.06
C GLY A 87 -3.23 -3.78 5.07
N PHE A 88 -1.98 -4.03 4.68
CA PHE A 88 -0.81 -3.74 5.49
C PHE A 88 -0.70 -2.25 5.84
N ILE A 89 -0.83 -1.38 4.84
CA ILE A 89 -0.73 0.07 5.03
C ILE A 89 -1.84 0.58 5.95
N ILE A 90 -3.06 0.10 5.76
CA ILE A 90 -4.20 0.50 6.60
C ILE A 90 -3.95 0.08 8.05
N GLU A 91 -3.63 -1.19 8.31
CA GLU A 91 -3.52 -1.73 9.67
C GLU A 91 -2.30 -1.20 10.43
N HIS A 92 -1.17 -1.05 9.75
CA HIS A 92 0.10 -0.77 10.41
C HIS A 92 0.62 0.66 10.25
N ILE A 93 0.05 1.44 9.33
CA ILE A 93 0.50 2.80 9.06
C ILE A 93 -0.63 3.79 9.28
N ILE A 94 -1.73 3.69 8.53
CA ILE A 94 -2.78 4.71 8.59
C ILE A 94 -3.54 4.68 9.93
N LYS A 95 -4.00 3.52 10.37
CA LYS A 95 -4.76 3.39 11.62
C LYS A 95 -3.98 3.84 12.86
N PRO A 96 -2.71 3.43 13.05
CA PRO A 96 -1.93 3.87 14.21
C PRO A 96 -1.51 5.34 14.17
N PHE A 97 -1.34 5.92 12.98
CA PHE A 97 -0.76 7.26 12.78
C PHE A 97 -1.75 8.24 12.16
N GLN A 98 -2.99 8.28 12.68
CA GLN A 98 -4.06 9.13 12.14
C GLN A 98 -3.79 10.64 12.34
N GLU A 99 -3.06 11.02 13.37
CA GLU A 99 -2.67 12.43 13.57
C GLU A 99 -1.74 12.89 12.45
N GLU A 100 -0.77 12.06 12.09
CA GLU A 100 0.11 12.32 10.96
C GLU A 100 -0.65 12.39 9.65
N LEU A 101 -1.63 11.50 9.44
CA LEU A 101 -2.48 11.56 8.26
C LEU A 101 -3.20 12.91 8.15
N ILE A 102 -3.81 13.39 9.25
CA ILE A 102 -4.50 14.69 9.28
C ILE A 102 -3.54 15.82 8.98
N ASN A 103 -2.35 15.79 9.58
CA ASN A 103 -1.32 16.80 9.35
C ASN A 103 -0.85 16.83 7.89
N ILE A 104 -0.69 15.64 7.27
CA ILE A 104 -0.30 15.51 5.87
C ILE A 104 -1.42 16.02 4.94
N ILE A 105 -2.67 15.67 5.21
CA ILE A 105 -3.81 16.19 4.45
C ILE A 105 -3.83 17.72 4.48
N LYS A 106 -3.58 18.31 5.65
CA LYS A 106 -3.52 19.77 5.79
C LYS A 106 -2.31 20.37 5.09
N SER A 107 -1.11 19.79 5.26
CA SER A 107 0.12 20.34 4.68
C SER A 107 0.18 20.19 3.17
N ASP A 108 -0.26 19.06 2.65
CA ASP A 108 -0.10 18.72 1.23
C ASP A 108 -1.27 19.22 0.36
N PHE A 109 -2.46 19.39 0.94
CA PHE A 109 -3.68 19.75 0.20
C PHE A 109 -4.42 20.97 0.70
N ASP A 110 -3.96 21.58 1.80
CA ASP A 110 -4.65 22.68 2.50
C ASP A 110 -6.09 22.35 2.92
N ILE A 111 -6.36 21.07 3.17
CA ILE A 111 -7.66 20.58 3.62
C ILE A 111 -7.64 20.37 5.13
N SER A 112 -8.57 21.03 5.83
CA SER A 112 -8.74 20.84 7.28
C SER A 112 -9.71 19.70 7.57
N VAL A 113 -9.22 18.63 8.18
CA VAL A 113 -10.03 17.50 8.61
C VAL A 113 -10.15 17.51 10.14
N SER A 114 -11.38 17.39 10.65
CA SER A 114 -11.62 17.37 12.09
C SER A 114 -11.08 16.09 12.73
N LYS A 115 -10.27 16.22 13.80
CA LYS A 115 -9.83 15.08 14.61
C LYS A 115 -11.01 14.22 15.08
N LYS A 116 -12.13 14.85 15.47
CA LYS A 116 -13.35 14.19 15.92
C LYS A 116 -13.96 13.26 14.88
N GLY A 117 -13.67 13.49 13.61
CA GLY A 117 -14.13 12.69 12.49
C GLY A 117 -13.29 11.47 12.18
N MET A 118 -11.96 11.50 12.43
CA MET A 118 -11.04 10.40 12.09
C MET A 118 -10.65 9.54 13.29
N ILE A 119 -10.66 10.08 14.51
CA ILE A 119 -10.19 9.43 15.75
C ILE A 119 -11.33 8.78 16.54
N SER A 120 -12.57 8.79 16.07
CA SER A 120 -13.59 8.02 16.78
C SER A 120 -13.17 6.53 16.72
N SER A 121 -13.41 5.81 17.81
CA SER A 121 -13.10 4.39 17.99
C SER A 121 -13.65 3.44 16.90
N GLN A 122 -14.29 3.96 15.90
CA GLN A 122 -14.77 3.31 14.70
C GLN A 122 -13.80 3.51 13.53
N ILE A 123 -12.57 3.13 13.77
CA ILE A 123 -11.54 2.92 12.72
C ILE A 123 -11.98 1.88 11.68
N GLU A 124 -13.04 1.15 11.93
CA GLU A 124 -13.77 0.34 10.95
C GLU A 124 -14.24 1.14 9.72
N GLY A 125 -14.20 2.48 9.79
CA GLY A 125 -14.71 3.35 8.74
C GLY A 125 -13.70 3.92 7.76
N LEU A 126 -12.39 3.68 7.87
CA LEU A 126 -11.44 3.96 6.78
C LEU A 126 -11.52 2.81 5.76
N GLY A 127 -12.62 2.76 5.05
CA GLY A 127 -12.82 1.82 3.95
C GLY A 127 -12.24 2.36 2.66
N ILE A 128 -11.91 1.46 1.76
CA ILE A 128 -11.64 1.77 0.36
C ILE A 128 -12.93 2.31 -0.27
N LEU A 129 -12.79 3.27 -1.18
CA LEU A 129 -13.90 4.02 -1.79
C LEU A 129 -14.93 3.17 -2.55
N HIS A 130 -14.82 1.85 -2.59
CA HIS A 130 -15.74 0.94 -3.28
C HIS A 130 -17.19 0.95 -2.75
N GLY A 131 -17.44 1.54 -1.61
CA GLY A 131 -18.75 1.52 -0.95
C GLY A 131 -19.30 2.90 -0.60
N ILE A 132 -18.81 3.98 -1.21
CA ILE A 132 -19.49 5.27 -1.02
C ILE A 132 -20.85 5.23 -1.66
N ASP A 133 -21.85 5.71 -0.91
CA ASP A 133 -23.16 5.96 -1.46
C ASP A 133 -23.06 7.04 -2.54
N LYS A 134 -23.30 6.62 -3.77
CA LYS A 134 -23.20 7.46 -4.96
C LYS A 134 -24.22 8.59 -4.91
N GLU A 135 -25.33 8.37 -4.25
CA GLU A 135 -26.37 9.36 -4.03
C GLU A 135 -25.90 10.47 -3.08
N GLU A 136 -25.15 10.14 -2.08
CA GLU A 136 -24.58 11.11 -1.14
C GLU A 136 -23.58 12.06 -1.82
N ILE A 137 -22.67 11.53 -2.64
CA ILE A 137 -21.73 12.35 -3.43
C ILE A 137 -22.49 13.17 -4.48
N TYR A 138 -23.48 12.57 -5.14
CA TYR A 138 -24.32 13.28 -6.07
C TYR A 138 -25.01 14.49 -5.41
N ASN A 139 -25.63 14.29 -4.25
CA ASN A 139 -26.29 15.36 -3.52
C ASN A 139 -25.32 16.44 -3.07
N PHE A 140 -24.10 16.07 -2.64
CA PHE A 140 -23.06 17.02 -2.30
C PHE A 140 -22.66 17.87 -3.53
N ILE A 141 -22.35 17.24 -4.65
CA ILE A 141 -21.95 17.94 -5.89
C ILE A 141 -23.10 18.84 -6.39
N LYS A 142 -24.33 18.38 -6.34
CA LYS A 142 -25.51 19.15 -6.72
C LYS A 142 -25.73 20.36 -5.80
N SER A 143 -25.49 20.23 -4.50
CA SER A 143 -25.61 21.32 -3.54
C SER A 143 -24.56 22.40 -3.72
N THR A 144 -23.35 22.00 -4.09
CA THR A 144 -22.21 22.92 -4.33
C THR A 144 -22.20 23.51 -5.73
N ASN A 145 -22.85 22.87 -6.72
CA ASN A 145 -22.89 23.25 -8.13
C ASN A 145 -24.24 23.03 -8.81
N PRO A 146 -25.29 23.74 -8.38
CA PRO A 146 -26.64 23.49 -8.88
C PRO A 146 -26.85 23.69 -10.37
N GLY A 147 -25.96 24.43 -11.05
CA GLY A 147 -26.08 24.71 -12.49
C GLY A 147 -25.35 23.76 -13.43
N GLN A 148 -24.57 22.80 -12.91
CA GLN A 148 -23.75 21.90 -13.74
C GLN A 148 -24.28 20.46 -13.81
N PHE A 149 -25.25 20.10 -13.01
CA PHE A 149 -25.74 18.75 -12.92
C PHE A 149 -27.25 18.70 -13.21
N ASP A 150 -27.59 18.17 -14.35
CA ASP A 150 -28.93 17.83 -14.75
C ASP A 150 -29.37 16.44 -14.24
N SER A 151 -30.48 15.91 -14.75
CA SER A 151 -31.02 14.60 -14.40
C SER A 151 -30.08 13.42 -14.64
N ASP A 152 -29.05 13.56 -15.52
CA ASP A 152 -28.07 12.52 -15.80
C ASP A 152 -26.89 12.51 -14.81
N ALA A 153 -26.87 13.47 -13.89
CA ALA A 153 -25.80 13.62 -12.90
C ALA A 153 -25.65 12.42 -11.97
N PHE A 154 -26.68 11.59 -11.77
CA PHE A 154 -26.58 10.36 -10.99
C PHE A 154 -25.68 9.32 -11.66
N ASN A 155 -25.85 9.09 -12.96
CA ASN A 155 -24.97 8.21 -13.73
C ASN A 155 -23.55 8.78 -13.82
N TYR A 156 -23.44 10.06 -13.78
CA TYR A 156 -22.21 10.81 -13.79
C TYR A 156 -21.46 10.71 -12.45
N SER A 157 -22.14 10.76 -11.32
CA SER A 157 -21.52 10.59 -10.00
C SER A 157 -20.80 9.23 -9.86
N LYS A 158 -21.30 8.19 -10.52
CA LYS A 158 -20.63 6.88 -10.59
C LYS A 158 -19.26 6.95 -11.25
N LYS A 159 -19.13 7.76 -12.29
CA LYS A 159 -17.90 7.92 -13.06
C LYS A 159 -16.90 8.82 -12.32
N ILE A 160 -17.39 9.89 -11.71
CA ILE A 160 -16.57 10.86 -10.98
C ILE A 160 -15.79 10.24 -9.84
N MET A 161 -16.38 9.30 -9.11
CA MET A 161 -15.75 8.68 -7.93
C MET A 161 -14.43 7.97 -8.23
N GLY A 162 -14.25 7.49 -9.47
CA GLY A 162 -12.97 6.91 -9.91
C GLY A 162 -11.99 7.92 -10.50
N GLU A 163 -12.46 9.14 -10.77
CA GLU A 163 -11.69 10.16 -11.52
C GLU A 163 -11.09 11.25 -10.60
N VAL A 164 -11.48 11.30 -9.32
CA VAL A 164 -10.97 12.28 -8.34
C VAL A 164 -10.08 11.56 -7.33
N GLU A 165 -8.80 11.47 -7.62
CA GLU A 165 -7.81 10.78 -6.79
C GLU A 165 -6.45 11.50 -6.78
N VAL A 166 -5.60 11.15 -5.82
CA VAL A 166 -4.21 11.66 -5.76
C VAL A 166 -3.43 11.14 -6.97
N ASP A 167 -2.70 12.02 -7.64
CA ASP A 167 -1.86 11.67 -8.78
C ASP A 167 -0.51 11.08 -8.32
N ASN A 168 -0.46 9.75 -8.22
CA ASN A 168 0.74 9.03 -7.81
C ASN A 168 1.89 9.15 -8.82
N ASP A 169 1.58 9.27 -10.12
CA ASP A 169 2.62 9.41 -11.15
C ASP A 169 3.33 10.76 -11.03
N LEU A 170 2.57 11.82 -10.75
CA LEU A 170 3.15 13.15 -10.52
C LEU A 170 4.00 13.17 -9.24
N PHE A 171 3.51 12.54 -8.16
CA PHE A 171 4.25 12.37 -6.92
C PHE A 171 5.60 11.69 -7.15
N LEU A 172 5.62 10.56 -7.87
CA LEU A 172 6.83 9.81 -8.18
C LEU A 172 7.81 10.60 -9.05
N LYS A 173 7.32 11.30 -10.06
CA LYS A 173 8.15 12.15 -10.92
C LYS A 173 8.83 13.26 -10.11
N SER A 174 8.09 13.92 -9.24
CA SER A 174 8.63 14.96 -8.36
C SER A 174 9.68 14.40 -7.38
N LYS A 175 9.45 13.20 -6.82
CA LYS A 175 10.42 12.52 -5.95
C LYS A 175 11.72 12.17 -6.66
N ILE A 176 11.63 11.61 -7.88
CA ILE A 176 12.80 11.21 -8.67
C ILE A 176 13.59 12.43 -9.12
N ALA A 177 12.92 13.51 -9.51
CA ALA A 177 13.57 14.74 -9.96
C ALA A 177 14.16 15.56 -8.80
N GLY A 178 13.84 15.25 -7.53
CA GLY A 178 14.25 16.04 -6.36
C GLY A 178 13.57 17.42 -6.31
N GLU A 179 12.49 17.58 -7.04
CA GLU A 179 11.68 18.80 -7.06
C GLU A 179 10.78 18.89 -5.81
N GLU A 180 10.30 20.09 -5.51
CA GLU A 180 9.27 20.24 -4.49
C GLU A 180 8.03 19.46 -4.88
N LEU A 181 7.50 18.69 -3.93
CA LEU A 181 6.35 17.82 -4.16
C LEU A 181 5.13 18.64 -4.54
N ILE A 182 4.81 18.63 -5.81
CA ILE A 182 3.57 19.22 -6.33
C ILE A 182 2.52 18.12 -6.33
N HIS A 183 1.54 18.24 -5.45
CA HIS A 183 0.41 17.31 -5.41
C HIS A 183 -0.65 17.78 -6.38
N LYS A 184 -1.05 16.88 -7.25
CA LYS A 184 -2.15 17.12 -8.18
C LYS A 184 -3.28 16.15 -7.89
N ILE A 185 -4.44 16.66 -7.60
CA ILE A 185 -5.66 15.88 -7.52
C ILE A 185 -6.22 15.79 -8.93
N LYS A 186 -6.35 14.57 -9.47
CA LYS A 186 -6.99 14.33 -10.75
C LYS A 186 -8.47 14.71 -10.67
N ALA A 187 -8.94 15.47 -11.62
CA ALA A 187 -10.34 15.78 -11.78
C ALA A 187 -10.82 15.39 -13.18
N SER A 188 -12.06 14.91 -13.28
CA SER A 188 -12.69 14.69 -14.57
C SER A 188 -12.84 16.01 -15.33
N SER A 189 -12.86 15.92 -16.66
CA SER A 189 -13.06 17.09 -17.54
C SER A 189 -14.38 17.84 -17.29
N LYS A 190 -15.29 17.26 -16.52
CA LYS A 190 -16.59 17.84 -16.16
C LYS A 190 -16.62 18.44 -14.75
N ILE A 191 -15.61 18.15 -13.90
CA ILE A 191 -15.44 18.79 -12.59
C ILE A 191 -14.42 19.91 -12.78
N LYS A 192 -14.78 21.12 -12.41
CA LYS A 192 -13.82 22.22 -12.38
C LYS A 192 -12.82 22.03 -11.25
N GLU A 193 -11.57 22.47 -11.45
CA GLU A 193 -10.50 22.33 -10.46
C GLU A 193 -10.86 22.94 -9.11
N ASP A 194 -11.57 24.08 -9.08
CA ASP A 194 -12.04 24.75 -7.88
C ASP A 194 -13.07 23.95 -7.06
N HIS A 195 -13.66 22.90 -7.65
CA HIS A 195 -14.61 22.01 -6.96
C HIS A 195 -13.96 20.74 -6.40
N VAL A 196 -12.74 20.42 -6.83
CA VAL A 196 -12.04 19.18 -6.42
C VAL A 196 -11.68 19.22 -4.94
N ILE A 197 -11.15 20.33 -4.45
CA ILE A 197 -10.77 20.46 -3.04
C ILE A 197 -11.98 20.34 -2.11
N PRO A 198 -13.12 21.05 -2.33
CA PRO A 198 -14.31 20.83 -1.52
C PRO A 198 -14.84 19.39 -1.56
N LEU A 199 -14.79 18.73 -2.73
CA LEU A 199 -15.20 17.34 -2.87
C LEU A 199 -14.28 16.42 -2.03
N LYS A 200 -12.97 16.60 -2.10
CA LYS A 200 -12.01 15.83 -1.30
C LYS A 200 -12.16 16.10 0.18
N GLN A 201 -12.38 17.35 0.57
CA GLN A 201 -12.67 17.69 1.97
C GLN A 201 -13.91 16.95 2.47
N TYR A 202 -14.98 16.88 1.69
CA TYR A 202 -16.18 16.11 2.01
C TYR A 202 -15.87 14.61 2.12
N VAL A 203 -15.22 14.02 1.12
CA VAL A 203 -14.90 12.59 1.09
C VAL A 203 -14.02 12.19 2.27
N TRP A 204 -12.99 12.95 2.58
CA TRP A 204 -12.08 12.62 3.68
C TRP A 204 -12.63 12.94 5.06
N SER A 205 -13.44 14.00 5.22
CA SER A 205 -13.94 14.46 6.52
C SER A 205 -15.27 13.83 6.93
N VAL A 206 -16.19 13.68 5.97
CA VAL A 206 -17.57 13.21 6.21
C VAL A 206 -17.70 11.74 5.88
N VAL A 207 -17.35 11.35 4.65
CA VAL A 207 -17.46 9.97 4.17
C VAL A 207 -16.37 9.09 4.78
N ARG A 208 -15.20 9.65 5.13
CA ARG A 208 -14.07 8.98 5.78
C ARG A 208 -13.54 7.79 5.00
N LYS A 209 -13.35 7.97 3.71
CA LYS A 209 -12.83 6.93 2.82
C LYS A 209 -11.67 7.45 2.00
N LEU A 210 -10.74 6.55 1.71
CA LEU A 210 -9.58 6.79 0.86
C LEU A 210 -9.65 5.86 -0.36
N THR A 211 -9.19 6.35 -1.49
CA THR A 211 -8.96 5.49 -2.68
C THR A 211 -7.72 4.62 -2.46
N HIS A 212 -7.54 3.60 -3.30
CA HIS A 212 -6.34 2.77 -3.28
C HIS A 212 -5.05 3.60 -3.45
N ASN A 213 -5.07 4.57 -4.36
CA ASN A 213 -3.91 5.45 -4.59
C ASN A 213 -3.65 6.38 -3.40
N GLU A 214 -4.68 6.88 -2.76
CA GLU A 214 -4.56 7.70 -1.56
C GLU A 214 -3.99 6.90 -0.37
N ILE A 215 -4.38 5.63 -0.22
CA ILE A 215 -3.81 4.75 0.81
C ILE A 215 -2.30 4.60 0.61
N LEU A 216 -1.85 4.35 -0.61
CA LEU A 216 -0.42 4.25 -0.93
C LEU A 216 0.30 5.57 -0.68
N TYR A 217 -0.26 6.68 -1.16
CA TYR A 217 0.30 8.01 -1.01
C TYR A 217 0.46 8.39 0.47
N PHE A 218 -0.61 8.35 1.23
CA PHE A 218 -0.57 8.71 2.64
C PHE A 218 0.28 7.74 3.47
N GLY A 219 0.24 6.45 3.15
CA GLY A 219 1.11 5.46 3.78
C GLY A 219 2.58 5.79 3.60
N TYR A 220 2.99 6.14 2.39
CA TYR A 220 4.36 6.58 2.12
C TYR A 220 4.71 7.88 2.86
N ARG A 221 3.85 8.91 2.77
CA ARG A 221 4.08 10.21 3.40
C ARG A 221 4.18 10.12 4.92
N ILE A 222 3.36 9.29 5.57
CA ILE A 222 3.45 9.04 7.01
C ILE A 222 4.82 8.47 7.37
N LEU A 223 5.28 7.43 6.66
CA LEU A 223 6.58 6.81 6.96
C LEU A 223 7.77 7.74 6.64
N GLU A 224 7.66 8.57 5.61
CA GLU A 224 8.68 9.55 5.26
C GLU A 224 8.81 10.63 6.35
N ASN A 225 7.70 11.09 6.89
CA ASN A 225 7.67 12.19 7.85
C ASN A 225 7.78 11.73 9.32
N ASN A 226 7.57 10.44 9.60
CA ASN A 226 7.62 9.88 10.95
C ASN A 226 8.66 8.76 11.07
N PRO A 227 9.94 9.10 11.40
CA PRO A 227 11.00 8.12 11.60
C PRO A 227 10.69 7.09 12.71
N THR A 228 9.90 7.46 13.71
CA THR A 228 9.50 6.57 14.80
C THR A 228 8.54 5.48 14.29
N ALA A 229 7.58 5.85 13.45
CA ALA A 229 6.68 4.92 12.79
C ALA A 229 7.47 3.91 11.94
N LEU A 230 8.40 4.41 11.12
CA LEU A 230 9.25 3.58 10.28
C LEU A 230 10.15 2.65 11.11
N TYR A 231 10.71 3.13 12.20
CA TYR A 231 11.51 2.32 13.11
C TYR A 231 10.66 1.22 13.78
N ALA A 232 9.47 1.54 14.26
CA ALA A 232 8.57 0.58 14.88
C ALA A 232 8.20 -0.56 13.91
N LEU A 233 7.91 -0.24 12.65
CA LEU A 233 7.65 -1.25 11.61
C LEU A 233 8.87 -2.16 11.39
N ARG A 234 10.07 -1.60 11.30
CA ARG A 234 11.31 -2.38 11.12
C ARG A 234 11.60 -3.31 12.29
N VAL A 235 11.31 -2.86 13.51
CA VAL A 235 11.45 -3.70 14.72
C VAL A 235 10.43 -4.81 14.73
N LYS A 236 9.18 -4.52 14.35
CA LYS A 236 8.09 -5.51 14.29
C LYS A 236 8.31 -6.53 13.19
N PHE A 237 8.77 -6.06 12.01
CA PHE A 237 8.92 -6.89 10.82
C PHE A 237 10.39 -6.95 10.34
N PRO A 238 11.23 -7.76 11.01
CA PRO A 238 12.63 -7.91 10.58
C PRO A 238 12.77 -8.60 9.22
N PHE A 239 11.75 -9.33 8.78
CA PHE A 239 11.69 -10.02 7.49
C PHE A 239 10.38 -9.73 6.78
N ILE A 240 10.47 -9.36 5.50
CA ILE A 240 9.32 -9.09 4.64
C ILE A 240 9.45 -9.91 3.37
N PHE A 241 8.43 -10.71 3.06
CA PHE A 241 8.27 -11.38 1.78
C PHE A 241 7.22 -10.62 0.96
N VAL A 242 7.54 -10.33 -0.28
CA VAL A 242 6.59 -9.73 -1.24
C VAL A 242 6.40 -10.70 -2.38
N ASP A 243 5.21 -11.26 -2.48
CA ASP A 243 4.81 -12.17 -3.56
C ASP A 243 4.24 -11.38 -4.74
N GLU A 244 4.34 -11.95 -5.95
CA GLU A 244 3.89 -11.34 -7.21
C GLU A 244 4.44 -9.92 -7.41
N PHE A 245 5.73 -9.71 -7.12
CA PHE A 245 6.33 -8.37 -7.13
C PHE A 245 6.26 -7.69 -8.51
N GLN A 246 6.16 -8.43 -9.60
CA GLN A 246 5.97 -7.89 -10.95
C GLN A 246 4.66 -7.11 -11.12
N ASP A 247 3.66 -7.33 -10.24
CA ASP A 247 2.36 -6.65 -10.30
C ASP A 247 2.33 -5.37 -9.45
N THR A 248 3.44 -5.05 -8.76
CA THR A 248 3.54 -3.84 -7.94
C THR A 248 3.68 -2.58 -8.79
N ASN A 249 3.00 -1.52 -8.40
CA ASN A 249 3.22 -0.21 -9.00
C ASN A 249 4.48 0.48 -8.39
N PRO A 250 5.04 1.53 -9.04
CA PRO A 250 6.24 2.20 -8.57
C PRO A 250 6.15 2.75 -7.14
N LEU A 251 4.98 3.24 -6.70
CA LEU A 251 4.80 3.77 -5.34
C LEU A 251 4.82 2.64 -4.30
N GLN A 252 4.25 1.47 -4.61
CA GLN A 252 4.35 0.28 -3.77
C GLN A 252 5.82 -0.16 -3.64
N THR A 253 6.55 -0.18 -4.74
CA THR A 253 7.99 -0.49 -4.76
C THR A 253 8.77 0.51 -3.90
N LEU A 254 8.51 1.81 -4.04
CA LEU A 254 9.17 2.85 -3.24
C LEU A 254 8.90 2.68 -1.73
N LEU A 255 7.66 2.34 -1.36
CA LEU A 255 7.27 2.09 0.02
C LEU A 255 8.00 0.86 0.60
N VAL A 256 8.05 -0.24 -0.15
CA VAL A 256 8.79 -1.45 0.24
C VAL A 256 10.28 -1.14 0.40
N LYS A 257 10.89 -0.43 -0.54
CA LYS A 257 12.29 0.02 -0.45
C LYS A 257 12.53 0.90 0.79
N LEU A 258 11.62 1.83 1.10
CA LEU A 258 11.74 2.69 2.28
C LEU A 258 11.76 1.86 3.57
N ILE A 259 10.90 0.85 3.72
CA ILE A 259 10.87 -0.03 4.89
C ILE A 259 12.12 -0.90 4.95
N GLY A 260 12.59 -1.41 3.82
CA GLY A 260 13.74 -2.32 3.71
C GLY A 260 15.11 -1.69 3.99
N GLN A 261 15.20 -0.38 4.04
CA GLN A 261 16.46 0.27 4.43
C GLN A 261 16.84 -0.09 5.86
N LYS A 262 18.14 -0.31 6.12
CA LYS A 262 18.75 -0.61 7.44
C LYS A 262 18.55 -2.07 7.91
N SER A 263 17.56 -2.36 8.77
CA SER A 263 17.53 -3.63 9.53
C SER A 263 16.50 -4.64 9.04
N THR A 264 15.56 -4.26 8.19
CA THR A 264 14.55 -5.17 7.65
C THR A 264 15.05 -5.84 6.38
N GLN A 265 15.02 -7.18 6.33
CA GLN A 265 15.39 -7.95 5.15
C GLN A 265 14.16 -8.15 4.25
N ILE A 266 14.29 -7.84 2.98
CA ILE A 266 13.21 -7.99 2.00
C ILE A 266 13.56 -9.09 1.02
N MET A 267 12.61 -9.98 0.80
CA MET A 267 12.63 -11.03 -0.20
C MET A 267 11.46 -10.81 -1.15
N VAL A 268 11.77 -10.51 -2.40
CA VAL A 268 10.74 -10.37 -3.44
C VAL A 268 10.73 -11.61 -4.31
N VAL A 269 9.51 -12.10 -4.58
CA VAL A 269 9.26 -13.25 -5.44
C VAL A 269 8.38 -12.77 -6.60
N GLY A 270 8.77 -13.09 -7.82
CA GLY A 270 8.01 -12.64 -8.98
C GLY A 270 8.44 -13.31 -10.28
N ASP A 271 7.65 -13.08 -11.31
CA ASP A 271 7.89 -13.59 -12.67
C ASP A 271 8.13 -12.43 -13.63
N ILE A 272 9.36 -12.29 -14.12
CA ILE A 272 9.71 -11.24 -15.09
C ILE A 272 8.93 -11.40 -16.41
N ALA A 273 8.63 -12.65 -16.83
CA ALA A 273 7.94 -12.90 -18.07
C ALA A 273 6.44 -12.50 -18.01
N GLN A 274 5.87 -12.40 -16.81
CA GLN A 274 4.48 -11.98 -16.57
C GLN A 274 4.35 -10.49 -16.26
N SER A 275 5.41 -9.70 -16.32
CA SER A 275 5.37 -8.24 -16.19
C SER A 275 4.56 -7.58 -17.34
N ILE A 276 3.36 -8.12 -17.59
CA ILE A 276 2.43 -7.68 -18.63
C ILE A 276 1.66 -6.42 -18.20
N TYR A 277 1.69 -6.10 -16.91
CA TYR A 277 1.01 -4.93 -16.33
C TYR A 277 1.91 -3.68 -16.30
N SER A 278 2.78 -3.54 -17.31
CA SER A 278 3.59 -2.32 -17.51
C SER A 278 2.75 -1.04 -17.62
N PHE A 279 1.43 -1.14 -17.88
CA PHE A 279 0.56 0.05 -17.85
C PHE A 279 0.26 0.58 -16.44
N GLN A 280 0.59 -0.15 -15.39
CA GLN A 280 0.55 0.37 -14.03
C GLN A 280 1.86 1.03 -13.60
N GLY A 281 2.80 1.20 -14.55
CA GLY A 281 4.07 1.88 -14.32
C GLY A 281 5.16 1.00 -13.70
N ALA A 282 4.91 -0.29 -13.47
CA ALA A 282 5.95 -1.24 -13.08
C ALA A 282 6.96 -1.39 -14.23
N LYS A 283 8.22 -1.05 -13.98
CA LYS A 283 9.29 -1.27 -14.94
C LYS A 283 10.09 -2.49 -14.53
N PRO A 284 10.45 -3.38 -15.48
CA PRO A 284 11.36 -4.50 -15.20
C PRO A 284 12.68 -4.05 -14.55
N SER A 285 13.10 -2.79 -14.80
CA SER A 285 14.26 -2.17 -14.16
C SER A 285 14.11 -1.94 -12.66
N ASP A 286 12.88 -1.81 -12.14
CA ASP A 286 12.64 -1.60 -10.71
C ASP A 286 12.99 -2.84 -9.87
N LEU A 287 13.16 -3.98 -10.55
CA LEU A 287 13.70 -5.21 -9.97
C LEU A 287 15.23 -5.25 -9.94
N ASN A 288 15.92 -4.36 -10.64
CA ASN A 288 17.38 -4.39 -10.76
C ASN A 288 18.10 -3.43 -9.78
N ASP A 289 17.41 -2.48 -9.19
CA ASP A 289 17.91 -1.54 -8.19
C ASP A 289 17.48 -1.98 -6.77
#